data_35eecadcf2592499f0f9448d5e17699d
#
_entry.id   35eecadcf2592499f0f9448d5e17699d
#
_cell.length_a   1.000
_cell.length_b   1.000
_cell.length_c   1.000
_cell.angle_alpha   90.00
_cell.angle_beta   90.00
_cell.angle_gamma   90.00
#
_symmetry.space_group_name_H-M   'P 1'
#
loop_
_entity.id
_entity.type
_entity.pdbx_description
1 polymer ?
#
loop_
_entity_poly.entity_id
_entity_poly.type
_entity_poly.pdbx_seq_one_letter_code
_entity_poly.pdbx_strand_id
1 'polypeptide(L)'
;MPQTDANNDKTNNISQDELVWHDQKVPHQSDAELERLLLEGISLTQETAQPPLRSFKDGDDDENNDVPSGGDIQGALGLFAEAAQDMATSGVELGIGRHFACADFCNQAAEKAAQSVSLLRFGHRSMYDHDLRALGALVGAPEEIQEELAILTPFHPEAFYAGTPPEEADEVINAEQASSYIQSARRVLRWARAIVLKA
;
A
#
# COMPACT_ATOMS: atom_id res chain seq x y z
N MET A 1 14.04 -45.16 56.97
CA MET A 1 14.96 -45.34 55.81
C MET A 1 14.34 -44.61 54.64
N PRO A 2 14.87 -43.47 54.23
CA PRO A 2 14.41 -42.79 53.02
C PRO A 2 15.32 -43.13 51.84
N GLN A 3 14.71 -43.43 50.72
CA GLN A 3 15.39 -43.57 49.43
C GLN A 3 15.48 -42.22 48.74
N THR A 4 16.67 -41.87 48.35
CA THR A 4 17.06 -40.72 47.56
C THR A 4 16.84 -41.04 46.08
N ASP A 5 15.96 -40.27 45.40
CA ASP A 5 15.87 -40.29 43.96
C ASP A 5 16.66 -39.12 43.36
N ALA A 6 17.57 -39.49 42.48
CA ALA A 6 18.50 -38.60 41.84
C ALA A 6 17.79 -37.78 40.70
N ASN A 7 17.94 -36.48 40.83
CA ASN A 7 17.49 -35.48 39.86
C ASN A 7 18.42 -35.54 38.62
N ASN A 8 17.89 -35.90 37.47
CA ASN A 8 18.62 -35.97 36.20
C ASN A 8 18.47 -34.64 35.44
N ASP A 9 19.40 -33.76 35.73
CA ASP A 9 19.50 -32.43 35.08
C ASP A 9 20.09 -32.62 33.67
N LYS A 10 19.23 -32.70 32.66
CA LYS A 10 19.65 -32.63 31.24
C LYS A 10 19.72 -31.19 30.81
N THR A 11 20.85 -30.55 31.05
CA THR A 11 21.22 -29.30 30.39
C THR A 11 21.35 -29.55 28.89
N ASN A 12 20.38 -29.02 28.13
CA ASN A 12 20.43 -28.96 26.68
C ASN A 12 21.51 -27.95 26.27
N ASN A 13 22.67 -28.47 25.98
CA ASN A 13 23.79 -27.72 25.42
C ASN A 13 23.48 -27.54 23.89
N ILE A 14 22.80 -26.44 23.55
CA ILE A 14 22.65 -26.03 22.16
C ILE A 14 23.99 -25.44 21.72
N SER A 15 24.66 -26.18 20.87
CA SER A 15 25.92 -25.81 20.25
C SER A 15 25.76 -24.48 19.48
N GLN A 16 26.66 -23.51 19.76
CA GLN A 16 26.67 -22.17 19.17
C GLN A 16 27.20 -22.15 17.72
N ASP A 17 27.37 -23.27 17.06
CA ASP A 17 28.07 -23.37 15.79
C ASP A 17 27.19 -23.48 14.53
N GLU A 18 25.86 -23.28 14.59
CA GLU A 18 24.98 -23.39 13.41
C GLU A 18 24.32 -22.08 12.94
N LEU A 19 24.88 -20.92 13.26
CA LEU A 19 24.49 -19.66 12.62
C LEU A 19 25.58 -19.20 11.65
N VAL A 20 25.93 -20.08 10.70
CA VAL A 20 26.70 -19.64 9.53
C VAL A 20 25.75 -18.93 8.57
N TRP A 21 25.62 -17.62 8.72
CA TRP A 21 25.07 -16.79 7.68
C TRP A 21 25.96 -16.93 6.44
N HIS A 22 25.43 -17.57 5.40
CA HIS A 22 26.08 -17.53 4.10
C HIS A 22 26.15 -16.05 3.67
N ASP A 23 27.35 -15.53 3.76
CA ASP A 23 27.76 -14.21 3.27
C ASP A 23 27.59 -14.22 1.74
N GLN A 24 26.33 -14.02 1.28
CA GLN A 24 26.10 -13.64 -0.10
C GLN A 24 26.72 -12.26 -0.23
N LYS A 25 27.90 -12.19 -0.84
CA LYS A 25 28.54 -10.98 -1.28
C LYS A 25 27.56 -10.16 -2.09
N VAL A 26 26.79 -9.30 -1.41
CA VAL A 26 26.18 -8.12 -2.03
C VAL A 26 27.36 -7.35 -2.62
N PRO A 27 27.37 -7.03 -3.92
CA PRO A 27 28.44 -6.22 -4.48
C PRO A 27 28.52 -4.95 -3.66
N HIS A 28 29.64 -4.76 -2.95
CA HIS A 28 29.94 -3.54 -2.25
C HIS A 28 30.04 -2.44 -3.32
N GLN A 29 28.94 -1.70 -3.50
CA GLN A 29 29.07 -0.34 -4.01
C GLN A 29 29.98 0.37 -3.01
N SER A 30 31.10 0.89 -3.48
CA SER A 30 32.08 1.53 -2.60
C SER A 30 31.40 2.70 -1.90
N ASP A 31 31.67 2.92 -0.61
CA ASP A 31 31.14 4.05 0.16
C ASP A 31 31.33 5.38 -0.58
N ALA A 32 32.39 5.51 -1.37
CA ALA A 32 32.66 6.63 -2.25
C ALA A 32 31.64 6.82 -3.39
N GLU A 33 31.03 5.74 -3.89
CA GLU A 33 29.99 5.81 -4.93
C GLU A 33 28.65 6.22 -4.31
N LEU A 34 28.37 5.77 -3.11
CA LEU A 34 27.21 6.18 -2.31
C LEU A 34 27.33 7.66 -1.90
N GLU A 35 28.50 8.11 -1.44
CA GLU A 35 28.78 9.53 -1.16
C GLU A 35 28.61 10.40 -2.40
N ARG A 36 29.12 9.97 -3.54
CA ARG A 36 28.95 10.69 -4.80
C ARG A 36 27.49 10.83 -5.19
N LEU A 37 26.68 9.76 -5.09
CA LEU A 37 25.24 9.80 -5.37
C LEU A 37 24.47 10.72 -4.43
N LEU A 38 24.90 10.79 -3.17
CA LEU A 38 24.28 11.68 -2.16
C LEU A 38 24.65 13.16 -2.39
N LEU A 39 25.89 13.46 -2.84
CA LEU A 39 26.38 14.82 -3.04
C LEU A 39 26.01 15.39 -4.41
N GLU A 40 26.05 14.57 -5.46
CA GLU A 40 25.80 15.01 -6.83
C GLU A 40 24.34 14.89 -7.25
N GLY A 41 23.52 14.19 -6.45
CA GLY A 41 22.17 13.79 -6.82
C GLY A 41 22.20 12.80 -7.99
N ILE A 42 21.10 12.09 -8.20
CA ILE A 42 20.90 11.32 -9.43
C ILE A 42 20.56 12.35 -10.51
N SER A 43 21.54 12.73 -11.32
CA SER A 43 21.28 13.51 -12.52
C SER A 43 20.44 12.63 -13.45
N LEU A 44 19.14 12.81 -13.43
CA LEU A 44 18.22 12.23 -14.40
C LEU A 44 18.33 12.97 -15.74
N THR A 45 19.56 13.14 -16.24
CA THR A 45 19.79 13.52 -17.61
C THR A 45 19.77 12.28 -18.50
N GLN A 46 18.69 11.55 -18.49
CA GLN A 46 18.25 10.90 -19.70
C GLN A 46 17.23 11.86 -20.33
N GLU A 47 17.63 12.43 -21.44
CA GLU A 47 16.79 13.06 -22.43
C GLU A 47 15.77 12.02 -22.94
N THR A 48 14.81 11.65 -22.10
CA THR A 48 13.54 11.14 -22.57
C THR A 48 12.73 12.37 -22.94
N ALA A 49 12.51 12.56 -24.22
CA ALA A 49 11.62 13.56 -24.75
C ALA A 49 10.36 13.57 -23.90
N GLN A 50 10.20 14.65 -23.08
CA GLN A 50 8.99 14.85 -22.32
C GLN A 50 7.85 14.89 -23.31
N PRO A 51 6.81 14.07 -23.18
CA PRO A 51 5.60 14.32 -23.91
C PRO A 51 5.13 15.71 -23.50
N PRO A 52 4.65 16.55 -24.45
CA PRO A 52 4.28 17.92 -24.15
C PRO A 52 3.25 17.91 -23.01
N LEU A 53 3.58 18.65 -21.93
CA LEU A 53 2.64 18.99 -20.88
C LEU A 53 1.38 19.52 -21.58
N ARG A 54 0.30 18.74 -21.57
CA ARG A 54 -1.00 19.23 -22.00
C ARG A 54 -1.38 20.33 -21.07
N SER A 55 -1.23 21.57 -21.56
CA SER A 55 -1.78 22.75 -20.96
C SER A 55 -3.27 22.48 -20.70
N PHE A 56 -3.68 22.53 -19.44
CA PHE A 56 -5.09 22.63 -19.10
C PHE A 56 -5.58 23.94 -19.71
N LYS A 57 -6.28 23.87 -20.82
CA LYS A 57 -7.10 24.96 -21.30
C LYS A 57 -8.40 24.91 -20.51
N ASP A 58 -8.56 25.87 -19.61
CA ASP A 58 -9.90 26.26 -19.15
C ASP A 58 -10.70 26.71 -20.35
N GLY A 59 -11.86 26.15 -20.53
CA GLY A 59 -12.91 26.77 -21.34
C GLY A 59 -13.34 25.95 -22.54
N ASP A 60 -14.60 25.72 -22.50
CA ASP A 60 -15.61 25.54 -23.55
C ASP A 60 -16.00 24.12 -23.91
N ASP A 61 -17.25 23.89 -23.59
CA ASP A 61 -18.16 22.85 -24.00
C ASP A 61 -18.01 22.50 -25.49
N ASP A 62 -17.34 21.40 -25.78
CA ASP A 62 -17.55 20.68 -27.04
C ASP A 62 -17.91 19.24 -26.73
N GLU A 63 -19.21 18.95 -26.89
CA GLU A 63 -19.82 17.62 -26.90
C GLU A 63 -19.25 16.79 -28.07
N ASN A 64 -17.99 16.36 -27.97
CA ASN A 64 -17.48 15.26 -28.77
C ASN A 64 -16.89 14.23 -27.81
N ASN A 65 -17.81 13.47 -27.24
CA ASN A 65 -17.54 12.37 -26.32
C ASN A 65 -17.09 11.13 -27.13
N ASP A 66 -15.97 11.25 -27.83
CA ASP A 66 -15.18 10.08 -28.25
C ASP A 66 -14.49 9.54 -26.98
N VAL A 67 -15.26 8.82 -26.16
CA VAL A 67 -14.71 7.98 -25.11
C VAL A 67 -13.78 6.99 -25.79
N PRO A 68 -12.46 7.02 -25.52
CA PRO A 68 -11.57 5.99 -26.05
C PRO A 68 -12.10 4.65 -25.56
N SER A 69 -12.51 3.77 -26.44
CA SER A 69 -13.01 2.43 -26.11
C SER A 69 -11.86 1.50 -25.74
N GLY A 70 -11.03 1.93 -24.80
CA GLY A 70 -9.89 1.19 -24.25
C GLY A 70 -9.54 1.71 -22.88
N GLY A 71 -9.15 0.82 -21.98
CA GLY A 71 -8.74 1.20 -20.62
C GLY A 71 -7.51 2.12 -20.64
N ASP A 72 -7.39 2.95 -19.63
CA ASP A 72 -6.21 3.80 -19.40
C ASP A 72 -5.13 3.00 -18.63
N ILE A 73 -4.29 2.30 -19.37
CA ILE A 73 -3.20 1.47 -18.81
C ILE A 73 -2.18 2.35 -18.05
N GLN A 74 -1.81 3.50 -18.61
CA GLN A 74 -0.82 4.39 -18.00
C GLN A 74 -1.34 4.98 -16.70
N GLY A 75 -2.57 5.48 -16.70
CA GLY A 75 -3.23 5.96 -15.48
C GLY A 75 -3.42 4.86 -14.44
N ALA A 76 -3.78 3.65 -14.87
CA ALA A 76 -3.93 2.50 -13.98
C ALA A 76 -2.62 2.13 -13.29
N LEU A 77 -1.51 2.06 -14.03
CA LEU A 77 -0.18 1.77 -13.49
C LEU A 77 0.30 2.87 -12.53
N GLY A 78 0.11 4.15 -12.91
CA GLY A 78 0.46 5.29 -12.07
C GLY A 78 -0.30 5.28 -10.75
N LEU A 79 -1.61 5.10 -10.79
CA LEU A 79 -2.45 5.07 -9.60
C LEU A 79 -2.17 3.84 -8.71
N PHE A 80 -1.84 2.70 -9.32
CA PHE A 80 -1.42 1.52 -8.56
C PHE A 80 -0.06 1.74 -7.86
N ALA A 81 0.87 2.46 -8.48
CA ALA A 81 2.13 2.84 -7.85
C ALA A 81 1.91 3.74 -6.63
N GLU A 82 0.98 4.72 -6.72
CA GLU A 82 0.58 5.52 -5.57
C GLU A 82 -0.05 4.67 -4.45
N ALA A 83 -0.92 3.72 -4.79
CA ALA A 83 -1.47 2.77 -3.81
C ALA A 83 -0.37 1.99 -3.06
N ALA A 84 0.68 1.60 -3.76
CA ALA A 84 1.82 0.91 -3.16
C ALA A 84 2.63 1.83 -2.22
N GLN A 85 2.73 3.13 -2.53
CA GLN A 85 3.38 4.12 -1.65
C GLN A 85 2.57 4.32 -0.37
N ASP A 86 1.24 4.48 -0.47
CA ASP A 86 0.38 4.59 0.72
C ASP A 86 0.48 3.34 1.60
N MET A 87 0.53 2.17 0.99
CA MET A 87 0.73 0.91 1.72
C MET A 87 2.07 0.87 2.46
N ALA A 88 3.14 1.40 1.87
CA ALA A 88 4.44 1.51 2.54
C ALA A 88 4.38 2.50 3.70
N THR A 89 3.72 3.65 3.52
CA THR A 89 3.52 4.67 4.54
C THR A 89 2.72 4.11 5.72
N SER A 90 1.65 3.33 5.46
CA SER A 90 0.87 2.70 6.54
C SER A 90 1.74 1.83 7.46
N GLY A 91 2.72 1.13 6.91
CA GLY A 91 3.67 0.34 7.69
C GLY A 91 4.59 1.20 8.58
N VAL A 92 5.02 2.35 8.07
CA VAL A 92 5.81 3.32 8.85
C VAL A 92 4.98 3.89 9.99
N GLU A 93 3.74 4.32 9.72
CA GLU A 93 2.83 4.89 10.72
C GLU A 93 2.53 3.88 11.85
N LEU A 94 2.32 2.60 11.51
CA LEU A 94 2.19 1.54 12.51
C LEU A 94 3.46 1.44 13.38
N GLY A 95 4.64 1.48 12.75
CA GLY A 95 5.93 1.34 13.44
C GLY A 95 6.23 2.44 14.45
N ILE A 96 5.68 3.63 14.24
CA ILE A 96 5.83 4.79 15.15
C ILE A 96 4.61 5.00 16.08
N GLY A 97 3.65 4.07 16.08
CA GLY A 97 2.49 4.08 16.97
C GLY A 97 1.34 5.00 16.55
N ARG A 98 1.35 5.53 15.33
CA ARG A 98 0.27 6.38 14.79
C ARG A 98 -0.79 5.51 14.12
N HIS A 99 -1.61 4.85 14.94
CA HIS A 99 -2.50 3.78 14.52
C HIS A 99 -3.62 4.27 13.60
N PHE A 100 -4.17 5.45 13.88
CA PHE A 100 -5.18 6.02 12.99
C PHE A 100 -4.60 6.39 11.62
N ALA A 101 -3.45 7.05 11.58
CA ALA A 101 -2.77 7.36 10.32
C ALA A 101 -2.44 6.10 9.52
N CYS A 102 -2.05 5.01 10.20
CA CYS A 102 -1.89 3.70 9.58
C CYS A 102 -3.19 3.22 8.90
N ALA A 103 -4.33 3.31 9.59
CA ALA A 103 -5.62 2.89 9.06
C ALA A 103 -6.09 3.77 7.88
N ASP A 104 -5.88 5.08 7.96
CA ASP A 104 -6.16 6.03 6.88
C ASP A 104 -5.34 5.71 5.63
N PHE A 105 -4.01 5.51 5.75
CA PHE A 105 -3.20 5.09 4.60
C PHE A 105 -3.59 3.71 4.06
N CYS A 106 -4.10 2.80 4.88
CA CYS A 106 -4.67 1.53 4.42
C CYS A 106 -5.93 1.74 3.57
N ASN A 107 -6.82 2.67 3.99
CA ASN A 107 -8.00 3.06 3.23
C ASN A 107 -7.60 3.66 1.88
N GLN A 108 -6.72 4.66 1.86
CA GLN A 108 -6.23 5.32 0.64
C GLN A 108 -5.56 4.34 -0.33
N ALA A 109 -4.73 3.43 0.18
CA ALA A 109 -4.09 2.40 -0.61
C ALA A 109 -5.11 1.47 -1.29
N ALA A 110 -6.13 1.03 -0.55
CA ALA A 110 -7.18 0.16 -1.06
C ALA A 110 -8.07 0.87 -2.08
N GLU A 111 -8.43 2.13 -1.83
CA GLU A 111 -9.16 2.97 -2.77
C GLU A 111 -8.42 3.12 -4.09
N LYS A 112 -7.18 3.59 -4.05
CA LYS A 112 -6.35 3.78 -5.25
C LYS A 112 -6.14 2.48 -6.00
N ALA A 113 -5.96 1.36 -5.30
CA ALA A 113 -5.84 0.05 -5.92
C ALA A 113 -7.13 -0.36 -6.66
N ALA A 114 -8.32 -0.14 -6.09
CA ALA A 114 -9.59 -0.41 -6.75
C ALA A 114 -9.83 0.56 -7.92
N GLN A 115 -9.51 1.84 -7.76
CA GLN A 115 -9.61 2.84 -8.83
C GLN A 115 -8.62 2.58 -9.99
N SER A 116 -7.46 1.97 -9.73
CA SER A 116 -6.55 1.56 -10.80
C SER A 116 -7.18 0.48 -11.69
N VAL A 117 -7.95 -0.44 -11.10
CA VAL A 117 -8.73 -1.43 -11.84
C VAL A 117 -9.86 -0.77 -12.64
N SER A 118 -10.47 0.29 -12.10
CA SER A 118 -11.47 1.11 -12.82
C SER A 118 -10.88 1.75 -14.06
N LEU A 119 -9.73 2.43 -13.94
CA LEU A 119 -9.03 3.04 -15.07
C LEU A 119 -8.70 2.00 -16.16
N LEU A 120 -8.24 0.81 -15.74
CA LEU A 120 -7.93 -0.24 -16.69
C LEU A 120 -9.15 -0.77 -17.42
N ARG A 121 -10.28 -0.94 -16.74
CA ARG A 121 -11.51 -1.54 -17.29
C ARG A 121 -12.37 -0.56 -18.06
N PHE A 122 -12.47 0.67 -17.58
CA PHE A 122 -13.43 1.67 -18.03
C PHE A 122 -12.79 2.94 -18.61
N GLY A 123 -11.47 3.10 -18.49
CA GLY A 123 -10.76 4.30 -18.95
C GLY A 123 -10.93 5.52 -18.04
N HIS A 124 -11.65 5.41 -16.94
CA HIS A 124 -11.89 6.50 -15.99
C HIS A 124 -11.99 5.99 -14.55
N ARG A 125 -11.84 6.88 -13.57
CA ARG A 125 -12.13 6.57 -12.17
C ARG A 125 -13.63 6.43 -11.97
N SER A 126 -14.05 5.39 -11.25
CA SER A 126 -15.46 5.22 -10.89
C SER A 126 -15.87 6.28 -9.87
N MET A 127 -17.04 6.88 -10.11
CA MET A 127 -17.71 7.71 -9.10
C MET A 127 -18.32 6.80 -8.02
N TYR A 128 -18.07 7.11 -6.76
CA TYR A 128 -18.59 6.36 -5.63
C TYR A 128 -18.70 7.30 -4.42
N ASP A 129 -19.52 6.95 -3.45
CA ASP A 129 -19.83 7.77 -2.27
C ASP A 129 -19.01 7.29 -1.05
N HIS A 130 -17.67 7.27 -1.18
CA HIS A 130 -16.71 6.84 -0.14
C HIS A 130 -16.93 5.43 0.44
N ASP A 131 -17.89 4.65 -0.09
CA ASP A 131 -18.07 3.25 0.24
C ASP A 131 -17.17 2.36 -0.64
N LEU A 132 -16.05 1.94 -0.08
CA LEU A 132 -15.09 1.11 -0.79
C LEU A 132 -15.65 -0.26 -1.20
N ARG A 133 -16.64 -0.81 -0.47
CA ARG A 133 -17.31 -2.04 -0.88
C ARG A 133 -18.08 -1.83 -2.18
N ALA A 134 -18.82 -0.72 -2.28
CA ALA A 134 -19.55 -0.36 -3.48
C ALA A 134 -18.59 -0.15 -4.67
N LEU A 135 -17.46 0.53 -4.44
CA LEU A 135 -16.40 0.66 -5.43
C LEU A 135 -15.88 -0.72 -5.88
N GLY A 136 -15.60 -1.62 -4.95
CA GLY A 136 -15.18 -3.00 -5.23
C GLY A 136 -16.17 -3.74 -6.11
N ALA A 137 -17.47 -3.64 -5.82
CA ALA A 137 -18.54 -4.24 -6.62
C ALA A 137 -18.57 -3.66 -8.05
N LEU A 138 -18.47 -2.33 -8.20
CA LEU A 138 -18.45 -1.64 -9.49
C LEU A 138 -17.29 -2.12 -10.37
N VAL A 139 -16.09 -2.27 -9.79
CA VAL A 139 -14.92 -2.74 -10.53
C VAL A 139 -14.82 -4.26 -10.62
N GLY A 140 -15.86 -5.00 -10.21
CA GLY A 140 -15.96 -6.47 -10.34
C GLY A 140 -14.97 -7.21 -9.44
N ALA A 141 -14.71 -6.73 -8.23
CA ALA A 141 -13.94 -7.45 -7.22
C ALA A 141 -14.73 -8.68 -6.72
N PRO A 142 -14.06 -9.81 -6.42
CA PRO A 142 -14.70 -10.94 -5.74
C PRO A 142 -15.24 -10.54 -4.37
N GLU A 143 -16.24 -11.28 -3.84
CA GLU A 143 -16.90 -10.97 -2.57
C GLU A 143 -15.90 -10.84 -1.41
N GLU A 144 -14.89 -11.72 -1.35
CA GLU A 144 -13.86 -11.67 -0.30
C GLU A 144 -13.06 -10.35 -0.32
N ILE A 145 -12.85 -9.77 -1.51
CA ILE A 145 -12.15 -8.49 -1.65
C ILE A 145 -13.09 -7.33 -1.33
N GLN A 146 -14.38 -7.44 -1.66
CA GLN A 146 -15.38 -6.44 -1.27
C GLN A 146 -15.54 -6.37 0.26
N GLU A 147 -15.45 -7.50 0.96
CA GLU A 147 -15.46 -7.55 2.44
C GLU A 147 -14.22 -6.86 3.02
N GLU A 148 -13.03 -7.07 2.43
CA GLU A 148 -11.81 -6.37 2.87
C GLU A 148 -11.90 -4.86 2.66
N LEU A 149 -12.50 -4.43 1.55
CA LEU A 149 -12.76 -3.03 1.26
C LEU A 149 -13.77 -2.42 2.27
N ALA A 150 -14.82 -3.16 2.63
CA ALA A 150 -15.80 -2.74 3.63
C ALA A 150 -15.16 -2.47 5.00
N ILE A 151 -14.21 -3.31 5.42
CA ILE A 151 -13.46 -3.14 6.68
C ILE A 151 -12.70 -1.82 6.72
N LEU A 152 -12.21 -1.35 5.56
CA LEU A 152 -11.40 -0.14 5.45
C LEU A 152 -12.22 1.13 5.25
N THR A 153 -13.47 1.04 4.82
CA THR A 153 -14.38 2.18 4.54
C THR A 153 -14.44 3.21 5.69
N PRO A 154 -14.53 2.84 6.99
CA PRO A 154 -14.69 3.81 8.07
C PRO A 154 -13.50 4.75 8.29
N PHE A 155 -12.35 4.49 7.69
CA PHE A 155 -11.11 5.24 7.93
C PHE A 155 -10.84 6.36 6.94
N HIS A 156 -11.83 6.72 6.13
CA HIS A 156 -11.76 7.95 5.37
C HIS A 156 -11.78 9.16 6.34
N PRO A 157 -10.82 10.10 6.24
CA PRO A 157 -10.66 11.17 7.24
C PRO A 157 -11.92 11.98 7.50
N GLU A 158 -12.66 12.36 6.46
CA GLU A 158 -13.89 13.15 6.62
C GLU A 158 -14.96 12.43 7.43
N ALA A 159 -15.12 11.10 7.22
CA ALA A 159 -16.10 10.31 7.95
C ALA A 159 -15.66 10.08 9.40
N PHE A 160 -14.38 9.84 9.63
CA PHE A 160 -13.83 9.55 10.95
C PHE A 160 -13.85 10.79 11.85
N TYR A 161 -13.29 11.92 11.39
CA TYR A 161 -13.22 13.15 12.18
C TYR A 161 -14.57 13.86 12.36
N ALA A 162 -15.62 13.44 11.63
CA ALA A 162 -16.98 13.90 11.94
C ALA A 162 -17.45 13.48 13.34
N GLY A 163 -16.89 12.37 13.88
CA GLY A 163 -17.29 11.84 15.19
C GLY A 163 -16.16 11.75 16.23
N THR A 164 -14.89 11.93 15.84
CA THR A 164 -13.73 11.74 16.71
C THR A 164 -12.77 12.92 16.56
N PRO A 165 -12.44 13.65 17.65
CA PRO A 165 -11.42 14.68 17.60
C PRO A 165 -10.06 14.12 17.17
N PRO A 166 -9.24 14.88 16.42
CA PRO A 166 -7.94 14.40 15.92
C PRO A 166 -6.99 13.93 17.05
N GLU A 167 -7.04 14.57 18.21
CA GLU A 167 -6.23 14.22 19.40
C GLU A 167 -6.61 12.88 20.02
N GLU A 168 -7.83 12.39 19.79
CA GLU A 168 -8.35 11.11 20.30
C GLU A 168 -8.25 9.98 19.26
N ALA A 169 -7.86 10.31 18.02
CA ALA A 169 -7.89 9.37 16.92
C ALA A 169 -7.02 8.11 17.16
N ASP A 170 -5.81 8.29 17.72
CA ASP A 170 -4.92 7.17 17.98
C ASP A 170 -5.32 6.36 19.24
N GLU A 171 -6.23 6.88 20.09
CA GLU A 171 -6.78 6.16 21.23
C GLU A 171 -7.91 5.19 20.84
N VAL A 172 -8.57 5.46 19.70
CA VAL A 172 -9.70 4.65 19.20
C VAL A 172 -9.21 3.36 18.54
N ILE A 173 -8.02 3.37 17.94
CA ILE A 173 -7.45 2.23 17.21
C ILE A 173 -6.18 1.76 17.93
N ASN A 174 -6.17 0.50 18.32
CA ASN A 174 -4.97 -0.11 18.89
C ASN A 174 -4.06 -0.73 17.82
N ALA A 175 -2.82 -1.11 18.20
CA ALA A 175 -1.82 -1.67 17.30
C ALA A 175 -2.27 -2.97 16.60
N GLU A 176 -3.04 -3.82 17.27
CA GLU A 176 -3.55 -5.07 16.71
C GLU A 176 -4.59 -4.78 15.61
N GLN A 177 -5.50 -3.86 15.88
CA GLN A 177 -6.49 -3.42 14.89
C GLN A 177 -5.79 -2.78 13.67
N ALA A 178 -4.85 -1.83 13.88
CA ALA A 178 -4.10 -1.21 12.79
C ALA A 178 -3.34 -2.25 11.96
N SER A 179 -2.73 -3.25 12.62
CA SER A 179 -2.06 -4.37 11.94
C SER A 179 -3.05 -5.21 11.10
N SER A 180 -4.29 -5.41 11.57
CA SER A 180 -5.31 -6.12 10.81
C SER A 180 -5.73 -5.36 9.54
N TYR A 181 -5.83 -4.02 9.61
CA TYR A 181 -6.13 -3.18 8.44
C TYR A 181 -5.04 -3.24 7.37
N ILE A 182 -3.77 -3.31 7.77
CA ILE A 182 -2.65 -3.58 6.85
C ILE A 182 -2.87 -4.91 6.11
N GLN A 183 -3.34 -5.96 6.79
CA GLN A 183 -3.59 -7.25 6.13
C GLN A 183 -4.74 -7.16 5.13
N SER A 184 -5.82 -6.43 5.47
CA SER A 184 -6.94 -6.18 4.57
C SER A 184 -6.49 -5.41 3.32
N ALA A 185 -5.80 -4.28 3.49
CA ALA A 185 -5.26 -3.50 2.38
C ALA A 185 -4.31 -4.31 1.49
N ARG A 186 -3.41 -5.12 2.07
CA ARG A 186 -2.53 -6.02 1.31
C ARG A 186 -3.27 -7.04 0.46
N ARG A 187 -4.43 -7.54 0.92
CA ARG A 187 -5.26 -8.45 0.11
C ARG A 187 -5.85 -7.74 -1.09
N VAL A 188 -6.37 -6.53 -0.89
CA VAL A 188 -6.90 -5.68 -1.97
C VAL A 188 -5.80 -5.35 -2.99
N LEU A 189 -4.63 -4.91 -2.53
CA LEU A 189 -3.51 -4.59 -3.43
C LEU A 189 -3.06 -5.81 -4.24
N ARG A 190 -2.97 -7.00 -3.63
CA ARG A 190 -2.60 -8.23 -4.35
C ARG A 190 -3.61 -8.58 -5.43
N TRP A 191 -4.90 -8.42 -5.15
CA TRP A 191 -5.96 -8.61 -6.14
C TRP A 191 -5.82 -7.61 -7.30
N ALA A 192 -5.73 -6.31 -7.03
CA ALA A 192 -5.58 -5.26 -8.04
C ALA A 192 -4.30 -5.47 -8.88
N ARG A 193 -3.16 -5.77 -8.23
CA ARG A 193 -1.89 -6.09 -8.89
C ARG A 193 -2.04 -7.21 -9.92
N ALA A 194 -2.75 -8.29 -9.56
CA ALA A 194 -2.95 -9.43 -10.44
C ALA A 194 -3.73 -9.07 -11.72
N ILE A 195 -4.47 -7.97 -11.71
CA ILE A 195 -5.22 -7.44 -12.84
C ILE A 195 -4.37 -6.43 -13.61
N VAL A 196 -3.87 -5.39 -12.91
CA VAL A 196 -3.19 -4.23 -13.52
C VAL A 196 -1.86 -4.62 -14.17
N LEU A 197 -1.10 -5.57 -13.61
CA LEU A 197 0.18 -5.98 -14.17
C LEU A 197 0.07 -7.11 -15.23
N LYS A 198 -1.13 -7.55 -15.58
CA LYS A 198 -1.36 -8.52 -16.66
C LYS A 198 -1.90 -7.87 -17.93
N ALA A 199 -2.23 -6.59 -17.88
CA ALA A 199 -2.69 -5.80 -19.00
C ALA A 199 -1.50 -5.28 -19.82
#